data_12b28dc1cb87111a863b3422392503d5
#
_entry.id   12b28dc1cb87111a863b3422392503d5
#
_cell.length_a   1.000
_cell.length_b   1.000
_cell.length_c   1.000
_cell.angle_alpha   90.00
_cell.angle_beta   90.00
_cell.angle_gamma   90.00
#
_symmetry.space_group_name_H-M   'P 1'
#
loop_
_entity.id
_entity.type
_entity.pdbx_description
1 polymer ?
#
loop_
_entity_poly.entity_id
_entity_poly.type
_entity_poly.pdbx_seq_one_letter_code
_entity_poly.pdbx_strand_id
1 'polypeptide(L)'
;MSEIIDVYGRQVLDSRGNPTVEVEVTLDDGSFGRAIVPSGASTGEFEAVELRDGDKAVYGGKGALKAVDHVNNECADAVLGMDATDQRDIDAALIAADGTPNKAKLGANAILGVSLATARAAAESVGLPLYRYLGGPNAHTLPTPMMNILNGGVHADNNVDFQEFMIMPVGAPTFAEALRWCTEIYHTLKGVLSESGHATGVGDEGGFAPNLQTNAEPFEWIERAVEKAGFVPGTDFMYAMDPATSECFNKQTGLYELKGEGRTLSSDEMIDYWSQLIERFPIISIEDCLAEEDWDGWSNLTRAIGNKVQLVGDDLFVTNKTRLEKGIELGAANALLMKVNQIGTLTESLEAMATAERYGYAQVVSHRSGETEDTTIADIVVATNAGQIKTGAPCRTDRVAKYNQLLRIEDELGDAATYAGMSPFRFLR
;
A
#
# COMPACT_ATOMS: atom_id res chain seq x y z
N MET A 1 21.74 -24.35 9.15
CA MET A 1 21.18 -24.24 7.77
C MET A 1 19.75 -24.71 7.89
N SER A 2 18.83 -23.91 7.40
CA SER A 2 17.39 -24.24 7.39
C SER A 2 17.03 -24.47 5.91
N GLU A 3 17.26 -25.70 5.44
CA GLU A 3 17.14 -26.05 4.03
C GLU A 3 15.67 -26.14 3.60
N ILE A 4 15.33 -25.53 2.47
CA ILE A 4 13.99 -25.63 1.88
C ILE A 4 13.81 -27.04 1.33
N ILE A 5 12.84 -27.80 1.87
CA ILE A 5 12.57 -29.19 1.45
C ILE A 5 11.26 -29.32 0.68
N ASP A 6 10.35 -28.35 0.77
CA ASP A 6 9.09 -28.35 0.03
C ASP A 6 8.59 -26.93 -0.24
N VAL A 7 8.02 -26.73 -1.43
CA VAL A 7 7.34 -25.51 -1.87
C VAL A 7 6.03 -25.91 -2.51
N TYR A 8 4.91 -25.45 -1.97
CA TYR A 8 3.59 -25.82 -2.45
C TYR A 8 2.71 -24.58 -2.67
N GLY A 9 2.21 -24.41 -3.88
CA GLY A 9 1.30 -23.35 -4.27
C GLY A 9 -0.13 -23.85 -4.46
N ARG A 10 -1.10 -23.01 -4.11
CA ARG A 10 -2.52 -23.23 -4.43
C ARG A 10 -3.21 -21.93 -4.81
N GLN A 11 -4.33 -22.08 -5.53
CA GLN A 11 -5.21 -20.97 -5.82
C GLN A 11 -6.19 -20.76 -4.66
N VAL A 12 -6.27 -19.52 -4.17
CA VAL A 12 -7.24 -19.07 -3.16
C VAL A 12 -8.01 -17.85 -3.67
N LEU A 13 -8.90 -17.26 -2.89
CA LEU A 13 -9.65 -16.06 -3.28
C LEU A 13 -9.17 -14.82 -2.52
N ASP A 14 -9.12 -13.70 -3.24
CA ASP A 14 -8.92 -12.37 -2.65
C ASP A 14 -10.21 -11.77 -2.08
N SER A 15 -10.14 -10.59 -1.49
CA SER A 15 -11.28 -9.86 -0.87
C SER A 15 -12.38 -9.46 -1.86
N ARG A 16 -12.10 -9.53 -3.16
CA ARG A 16 -13.05 -9.27 -4.25
C ARG A 16 -13.63 -10.55 -4.83
N GLY A 17 -13.24 -11.74 -4.30
CA GLY A 17 -13.63 -13.04 -4.82
C GLY A 17 -12.92 -13.42 -6.12
N ASN A 18 -11.81 -12.76 -6.46
CA ASN A 18 -10.96 -13.16 -7.60
C ASN A 18 -9.89 -14.14 -7.11
N PRO A 19 -9.47 -15.10 -7.96
CA PRO A 19 -8.36 -15.99 -7.65
C PRO A 19 -7.05 -15.24 -7.40
N THR A 20 -6.27 -15.73 -6.45
CA THR A 20 -4.87 -15.33 -6.21
C THR A 20 -4.04 -16.54 -5.79
N VAL A 21 -2.74 -16.34 -5.55
CA VAL A 21 -1.77 -17.39 -5.24
C VAL A 21 -1.48 -17.39 -3.74
N GLU A 22 -1.60 -18.56 -3.11
CA GLU A 22 -1.07 -18.86 -1.77
C GLU A 22 0.09 -19.83 -1.93
N VAL A 23 1.18 -19.59 -1.21
CA VAL A 23 2.36 -20.43 -1.19
C VAL A 23 2.70 -20.86 0.22
N GLU A 24 3.09 -22.11 0.38
CA GLU A 24 3.63 -22.72 1.58
C GLU A 24 5.07 -23.17 1.32
N VAL A 25 5.97 -22.91 2.26
CA VAL A 25 7.36 -23.36 2.27
C VAL A 25 7.62 -24.12 3.56
N THR A 26 8.22 -25.30 3.45
CA THR A 26 8.61 -26.14 4.58
C THR A 26 10.14 -26.35 4.60
N LEU A 27 10.74 -26.26 5.78
CA LEU A 27 12.18 -26.42 5.98
C LEU A 27 12.49 -27.79 6.60
N ASP A 28 13.76 -28.22 6.53
CA ASP A 28 14.26 -29.50 7.02
C ASP A 28 14.13 -29.68 8.54
N ASP A 29 14.04 -28.57 9.30
CA ASP A 29 13.80 -28.57 10.74
C ASP A 29 12.29 -28.63 11.11
N GLY A 30 11.39 -28.65 10.11
CA GLY A 30 9.95 -28.66 10.23
C GLY A 30 9.31 -27.27 10.32
N SER A 31 10.09 -26.21 10.29
CA SER A 31 9.57 -24.84 10.24
C SER A 31 8.81 -24.59 8.94
N PHE A 32 7.77 -23.73 9.04
CA PHE A 32 6.76 -23.54 8.01
C PHE A 32 6.45 -22.08 7.79
N GLY A 33 6.33 -21.67 6.54
CA GLY A 33 5.89 -20.33 6.17
C GLY A 33 4.78 -20.36 5.14
N ARG A 34 3.78 -19.49 5.29
CA ARG A 34 2.69 -19.31 4.33
C ARG A 34 2.53 -17.85 4.00
N ALA A 35 2.31 -17.54 2.72
CA ALA A 35 2.01 -16.19 2.25
C ALA A 35 0.94 -16.22 1.16
N ILE A 36 0.10 -15.18 1.11
CA ILE A 36 -0.91 -14.99 0.08
C ILE A 36 -0.64 -13.67 -0.63
N VAL A 37 -0.60 -13.70 -1.95
CA VAL A 37 -0.24 -12.54 -2.76
C VAL A 37 -1.46 -11.64 -3.02
N PRO A 38 -1.38 -10.32 -2.75
CA PRO A 38 -2.46 -9.39 -3.06
C PRO A 38 -2.51 -9.05 -4.56
N SER A 39 -3.62 -8.43 -5.01
CA SER A 39 -3.86 -8.07 -6.41
C SER A 39 -4.42 -6.65 -6.54
N GLY A 40 -3.93 -5.85 -7.49
CA GLY A 40 -4.44 -4.50 -7.77
C GLY A 40 -5.75 -4.49 -8.57
N ALA A 41 -6.56 -3.42 -8.44
CA ALA A 41 -7.64 -3.09 -9.37
C ALA A 41 -7.15 -2.17 -10.48
N SER A 42 -6.53 -1.04 -10.09
CA SER A 42 -5.69 -0.21 -10.93
C SER A 42 -4.24 -0.71 -10.83
N THR A 43 -3.52 -0.69 -11.93
CA THR A 43 -2.11 -1.11 -11.97
C THR A 43 -1.32 -0.11 -12.79
N GLY A 44 -0.20 0.38 -12.24
CA GLY A 44 0.74 1.22 -12.97
C GLY A 44 1.31 0.48 -14.20
N GLU A 45 1.55 1.20 -15.29
CA GLU A 45 2.03 0.63 -16.55
C GLU A 45 3.36 -0.14 -16.38
N PHE A 46 4.14 0.21 -15.35
CA PHE A 46 5.50 -0.33 -15.12
C PHE A 46 5.57 -1.36 -14.00
N GLU A 47 4.45 -1.82 -13.45
CA GLU A 47 4.43 -2.89 -12.46
C GLU A 47 4.93 -4.22 -13.04
N ALA A 48 5.49 -5.08 -12.18
CA ALA A 48 5.78 -6.46 -12.54
C ALA A 48 4.48 -7.23 -12.86
N VAL A 49 4.57 -8.19 -13.77
CA VAL A 49 3.41 -8.87 -14.34
C VAL A 49 2.74 -9.82 -13.34
N GLU A 50 1.50 -9.54 -12.98
CA GLU A 50 0.64 -10.51 -12.34
C GLU A 50 0.13 -11.50 -13.39
N LEU A 51 0.60 -12.76 -13.32
CA LEU A 51 0.24 -13.77 -14.30
C LEU A 51 -1.19 -14.29 -14.08
N ARG A 52 -2.01 -14.19 -15.12
CA ARG A 52 -3.40 -14.67 -15.16
C ARG A 52 -3.58 -15.72 -16.25
N ASP A 53 -4.52 -16.65 -16.03
CA ASP A 53 -4.76 -17.76 -16.98
C ASP A 53 -5.32 -17.27 -18.32
N GLY A 54 -6.15 -16.22 -18.32
CA GLY A 54 -6.73 -15.61 -19.52
C GLY A 54 -7.92 -16.39 -20.10
N ASP A 55 -8.28 -17.56 -19.53
CA ASP A 55 -9.44 -18.35 -19.98
C ASP A 55 -10.75 -17.69 -19.51
N LYS A 56 -11.44 -17.07 -20.44
CA LYS A 56 -12.71 -16.37 -20.19
C LYS A 56 -13.83 -17.26 -19.62
N ALA A 57 -13.75 -18.58 -19.80
CA ALA A 57 -14.74 -19.53 -19.27
C ALA A 57 -14.55 -19.80 -17.77
N VAL A 58 -13.36 -19.50 -17.22
CA VAL A 58 -13.01 -19.74 -15.82
C VAL A 58 -12.67 -18.41 -15.13
N TYR A 59 -13.39 -18.04 -14.08
CA TYR A 59 -13.24 -16.77 -13.36
C TYR A 59 -13.17 -15.53 -14.29
N GLY A 60 -13.82 -15.57 -15.44
CA GLY A 60 -13.80 -14.46 -16.42
C GLY A 60 -12.40 -14.15 -17.00
N GLY A 61 -11.48 -15.10 -16.93
CA GLY A 61 -10.08 -14.95 -17.37
C GLY A 61 -9.09 -14.62 -16.24
N LYS A 62 -9.59 -14.44 -15.01
CA LYS A 62 -8.76 -14.04 -13.85
C LYS A 62 -8.18 -15.21 -13.06
N GLY A 63 -8.28 -16.47 -13.55
CA GLY A 63 -7.65 -17.63 -12.92
C GLY A 63 -6.16 -17.43 -12.70
N ALA A 64 -5.58 -18.10 -11.70
CA ALA A 64 -4.16 -18.00 -11.33
C ALA A 64 -3.47 -19.38 -11.34
N LEU A 65 -4.06 -20.39 -12.02
CA LEU A 65 -3.52 -21.75 -12.02
C LEU A 65 -2.17 -21.87 -12.75
N LYS A 66 -1.89 -21.03 -13.76
CA LYS A 66 -0.57 -20.97 -14.40
C LYS A 66 0.51 -20.50 -13.41
N ALA A 67 0.22 -19.47 -12.63
CA ALA A 67 1.14 -19.01 -11.59
C ALA A 67 1.34 -20.08 -10.50
N VAL A 68 0.26 -20.76 -10.10
CA VAL A 68 0.33 -21.91 -9.17
C VAL A 68 1.20 -23.04 -9.74
N ASP A 69 1.05 -23.36 -11.03
CA ASP A 69 1.89 -24.38 -11.69
C ASP A 69 3.35 -23.98 -11.65
N HIS A 70 3.69 -22.71 -11.95
CA HIS A 70 5.05 -22.20 -11.84
C HIS A 70 5.60 -22.23 -10.40
N VAL A 71 4.77 -21.98 -9.38
CA VAL A 71 5.18 -22.16 -7.98
C VAL A 71 5.60 -23.60 -7.72
N ASN A 72 4.77 -24.57 -8.15
CA ASN A 72 4.95 -25.99 -7.87
C ASN A 72 6.04 -26.66 -8.72
N ASN A 73 6.55 -25.98 -9.75
CA ASN A 73 7.58 -26.50 -10.65
C ASN A 73 8.79 -25.55 -10.67
N GLU A 74 8.84 -24.57 -11.56
CA GLU A 74 10.05 -23.78 -11.82
C GLU A 74 10.53 -22.98 -10.60
N CYS A 75 9.62 -22.39 -9.80
CA CYS A 75 10.01 -21.67 -8.59
C CYS A 75 10.51 -22.65 -7.52
N ALA A 76 9.82 -23.78 -7.31
CA ALA A 76 10.26 -24.82 -6.38
C ALA A 76 11.64 -25.35 -6.77
N ASP A 77 11.83 -25.74 -8.05
CA ASP A 77 13.11 -26.25 -8.56
C ASP A 77 14.26 -25.24 -8.36
N ALA A 78 13.96 -23.93 -8.43
CA ALA A 78 14.97 -22.90 -8.26
C ALA A 78 15.46 -22.74 -6.82
N VAL A 79 14.64 -23.09 -5.80
CA VAL A 79 14.93 -22.78 -4.38
C VAL A 79 15.08 -24.04 -3.49
N LEU A 80 14.65 -25.22 -3.94
CA LEU A 80 14.81 -26.47 -3.18
C LEU A 80 16.29 -26.73 -2.86
N GLY A 81 16.57 -27.06 -1.62
CA GLY A 81 17.92 -27.29 -1.11
C GLY A 81 18.70 -26.01 -0.71
N MET A 82 18.15 -24.82 -0.94
CA MET A 82 18.77 -23.57 -0.52
C MET A 82 18.51 -23.30 0.98
N ASP A 83 19.40 -22.55 1.61
CA ASP A 83 19.19 -22.06 2.97
C ASP A 83 18.15 -20.92 2.98
N ALA A 84 17.03 -21.13 3.66
CA ALA A 84 15.93 -20.17 3.72
C ALA A 84 16.32 -18.82 4.38
N THR A 85 17.40 -18.79 5.17
CA THR A 85 17.90 -17.56 5.78
C THR A 85 18.64 -16.64 4.80
N ASP A 86 19.02 -17.14 3.62
CA ASP A 86 19.70 -16.39 2.57
C ASP A 86 18.69 -15.77 1.59
N GLN A 87 17.76 -14.94 2.11
CA GLN A 87 16.65 -14.35 1.35
C GLN A 87 17.08 -13.71 0.02
N ARG A 88 18.25 -13.06 -0.02
CA ARG A 88 18.74 -12.42 -1.24
C ARG A 88 19.09 -13.42 -2.33
N ASP A 89 19.66 -14.55 -1.96
CA ASP A 89 20.02 -15.62 -2.91
C ASP A 89 18.76 -16.35 -3.39
N ILE A 90 17.77 -16.56 -2.51
CA ILE A 90 16.44 -17.08 -2.86
C ILE A 90 15.77 -16.19 -3.92
N ASP A 91 15.65 -14.90 -3.64
CA ASP A 91 14.99 -13.96 -4.56
C ASP A 91 15.79 -13.83 -5.88
N ALA A 92 17.12 -13.86 -5.83
CA ALA A 92 17.96 -13.84 -7.02
C ALA A 92 17.77 -15.10 -7.87
N ALA A 93 17.63 -16.29 -7.27
CA ALA A 93 17.36 -17.55 -7.97
C ALA A 93 15.99 -17.51 -8.66
N LEU A 94 14.94 -17.00 -7.99
CA LEU A 94 13.61 -16.84 -8.56
C LEU A 94 13.60 -15.85 -9.74
N ILE A 95 14.27 -14.71 -9.60
CA ILE A 95 14.42 -13.72 -10.69
C ILE A 95 15.17 -14.33 -11.89
N ALA A 96 16.23 -15.08 -11.63
CA ALA A 96 17.01 -15.74 -12.68
C ALA A 96 16.20 -16.84 -13.41
N ALA A 97 15.35 -17.58 -12.70
CA ALA A 97 14.46 -18.59 -13.28
C ALA A 97 13.40 -17.97 -14.21
N ASP A 98 12.88 -16.77 -13.88
CA ASP A 98 12.01 -15.98 -14.74
C ASP A 98 12.80 -15.43 -15.95
N GLY A 99 13.89 -14.74 -15.72
CA GLY A 99 14.79 -14.19 -16.72
C GLY A 99 14.23 -13.04 -17.56
N THR A 100 13.05 -12.50 -17.22
CA THR A 100 12.46 -11.32 -17.88
C THR A 100 12.54 -10.09 -16.98
N PRO A 101 12.59 -8.86 -17.56
CA PRO A 101 12.75 -7.64 -16.75
C PRO A 101 11.60 -7.37 -15.79
N ASN A 102 10.38 -7.83 -16.10
CA ASN A 102 9.15 -7.56 -15.36
C ASN A 102 8.44 -8.83 -14.86
N LYS A 103 9.17 -9.94 -14.74
CA LYS A 103 8.65 -11.23 -14.26
C LYS A 103 7.49 -11.80 -15.09
N ALA A 104 7.50 -11.53 -16.40
CA ALA A 104 6.38 -11.89 -17.28
C ALA A 104 6.30 -13.39 -17.59
N LYS A 105 7.40 -14.18 -17.40
CA LYS A 105 7.43 -15.61 -17.68
C LYS A 105 6.77 -16.44 -16.59
N LEU A 106 7.22 -16.29 -15.34
CA LEU A 106 6.69 -17.05 -14.19
C LEU A 106 5.52 -16.33 -13.49
N GLY A 107 5.51 -15.00 -13.56
CA GLY A 107 4.58 -14.13 -12.87
C GLY A 107 5.12 -13.62 -11.54
N ALA A 108 5.00 -12.30 -11.32
CA ALA A 108 5.38 -11.68 -10.07
C ALA A 108 4.61 -12.27 -8.87
N ASN A 109 3.37 -12.71 -9.08
CA ASN A 109 2.55 -13.36 -8.06
C ASN A 109 3.09 -14.73 -7.64
N ALA A 110 3.61 -15.54 -8.57
CA ALA A 110 4.26 -16.80 -8.23
C ALA A 110 5.56 -16.55 -7.44
N ILE A 111 6.42 -15.68 -7.96
CA ILE A 111 7.72 -15.34 -7.37
C ILE A 111 7.56 -14.74 -5.98
N LEU A 112 6.68 -13.75 -5.82
CA LEU A 112 6.44 -13.10 -4.53
C LEU A 112 5.89 -14.06 -3.47
N GLY A 113 4.98 -14.96 -3.87
CA GLY A 113 4.44 -15.97 -2.96
C GLY A 113 5.55 -16.82 -2.33
N VAL A 114 6.49 -17.31 -3.14
CA VAL A 114 7.64 -18.08 -2.66
C VAL A 114 8.58 -17.22 -1.81
N SER A 115 8.90 -16.00 -2.26
CA SER A 115 9.76 -15.05 -1.53
C SER A 115 9.26 -14.79 -0.12
N LEU A 116 7.97 -14.44 0.04
CA LEU A 116 7.38 -14.12 1.34
C LEU A 116 7.18 -15.36 2.23
N ALA A 117 6.77 -16.49 1.66
CA ALA A 117 6.61 -17.74 2.41
C ALA A 117 7.96 -18.22 2.94
N THR A 118 9.04 -18.10 2.16
CA THR A 118 10.41 -18.41 2.61
C THR A 118 10.85 -17.53 3.76
N ALA A 119 10.61 -16.20 3.70
CA ALA A 119 10.94 -15.30 4.81
C ALA A 119 10.22 -15.68 6.11
N ARG A 120 8.95 -16.10 6.03
CA ARG A 120 8.17 -16.57 7.18
C ARG A 120 8.71 -17.89 7.74
N ALA A 121 9.03 -18.85 6.88
CA ALA A 121 9.62 -20.11 7.32
C ALA A 121 10.99 -19.91 7.98
N ALA A 122 11.83 -19.04 7.42
CA ALA A 122 13.12 -18.67 7.99
C ALA A 122 12.97 -17.98 9.37
N ALA A 123 12.00 -17.08 9.51
CA ALA A 123 11.72 -16.43 10.80
C ALA A 123 11.30 -17.46 11.87
N GLU A 124 10.43 -18.41 11.52
CA GLU A 124 10.03 -19.49 12.41
C GLU A 124 11.21 -20.37 12.80
N SER A 125 12.05 -20.76 11.84
CA SER A 125 13.25 -21.59 12.08
C SER A 125 14.22 -20.98 13.10
N VAL A 126 14.35 -19.66 13.10
CA VAL A 126 15.20 -18.97 14.09
C VAL A 126 14.44 -18.53 15.34
N GLY A 127 13.17 -18.85 15.46
CA GLY A 127 12.32 -18.55 16.62
C GLY A 127 12.04 -17.06 16.83
N LEU A 128 11.98 -16.28 15.75
CA LEU A 128 11.69 -14.84 15.78
C LEU A 128 10.36 -14.54 15.06
N PRO A 129 9.57 -13.56 15.54
CA PRO A 129 8.47 -13.01 14.76
C PRO A 129 9.02 -12.32 13.50
N LEU A 130 8.23 -12.29 12.42
CA LEU A 130 8.70 -11.85 11.11
C LEU A 130 9.26 -10.41 11.13
N TYR A 131 8.59 -9.47 11.82
CA TYR A 131 9.07 -8.09 11.89
C TYR A 131 10.48 -8.00 12.53
N ARG A 132 10.76 -8.83 13.53
CA ARG A 132 12.06 -8.87 14.21
C ARG A 132 13.12 -9.61 13.40
N TYR A 133 12.74 -10.66 12.69
CA TYR A 133 13.63 -11.36 11.78
C TYR A 133 14.12 -10.43 10.66
N LEU A 134 13.21 -9.66 10.04
CA LEU A 134 13.54 -8.74 8.95
C LEU A 134 14.28 -7.47 9.42
N GLY A 135 13.85 -6.87 10.54
CA GLY A 135 14.33 -5.56 11.01
C GLY A 135 15.35 -5.61 12.13
N GLY A 136 15.59 -6.81 12.70
CA GLY A 136 16.51 -6.98 13.82
C GLY A 136 16.06 -6.29 15.11
N PRO A 137 17.00 -6.02 16.04
CA PRO A 137 16.66 -5.47 17.36
C PRO A 137 16.13 -4.02 17.33
N ASN A 138 16.30 -3.32 16.21
CA ASN A 138 15.82 -1.93 16.05
C ASN A 138 14.39 -1.82 15.52
N ALA A 139 13.73 -2.92 15.20
CA ALA A 139 12.33 -2.93 14.75
C ALA A 139 11.39 -2.70 15.94
N HIS A 140 10.89 -1.45 16.11
CA HIS A 140 10.08 -1.07 17.27
C HIS A 140 9.07 0.06 16.99
N THR A 141 9.04 0.60 15.77
CA THR A 141 8.17 1.74 15.44
C THR A 141 6.84 1.25 14.87
N LEU A 142 5.75 1.48 15.63
CA LEU A 142 4.38 1.28 15.15
C LEU A 142 4.01 2.43 14.21
N PRO A 143 3.47 2.13 13.01
CA PRO A 143 3.21 3.15 12.00
C PRO A 143 1.99 4.01 12.32
N THR A 144 1.99 5.26 11.85
CA THR A 144 0.77 6.07 11.74
C THR A 144 -0.06 5.52 10.58
N PRO A 145 -1.30 5.06 10.83
CA PRO A 145 -2.15 4.54 9.77
C PRO A 145 -2.73 5.68 8.93
N MET A 146 -2.76 5.48 7.62
CA MET A 146 -3.50 6.26 6.63
C MET A 146 -4.79 5.51 6.33
N MET A 147 -5.87 5.80 7.08
CA MET A 147 -7.12 5.02 6.99
C MET A 147 -8.07 5.62 5.97
N ASN A 148 -8.25 4.93 4.86
CA ASN A 148 -9.20 5.29 3.82
C ASN A 148 -10.63 5.08 4.30
N ILE A 149 -11.36 6.16 4.62
CA ILE A 149 -12.72 6.10 5.17
C ILE A 149 -13.80 6.62 4.22
N LEU A 150 -13.40 7.22 3.08
CA LEU A 150 -14.32 7.65 2.03
C LEU A 150 -13.68 7.42 0.66
N ASN A 151 -14.42 6.80 -0.25
CA ASN A 151 -13.97 6.38 -1.56
C ASN A 151 -14.68 7.12 -2.70
N GLY A 152 -13.95 7.34 -3.79
CA GLY A 152 -14.44 7.74 -5.10
C GLY A 152 -13.66 7.05 -6.22
N GLY A 153 -13.57 7.68 -7.39
CA GLY A 153 -12.81 7.16 -8.53
C GLY A 153 -13.17 5.72 -8.89
N VAL A 154 -12.18 4.93 -9.22
CA VAL A 154 -12.37 3.50 -9.58
C VAL A 154 -12.69 2.61 -8.37
N HIS A 155 -12.55 3.09 -7.14
CA HIS A 155 -12.84 2.36 -5.91
C HIS A 155 -14.31 2.43 -5.49
N ALA A 156 -15.13 3.25 -6.15
CA ALA A 156 -16.54 3.46 -5.81
C ALA A 156 -17.40 3.74 -7.05
N ASP A 157 -18.64 3.26 -7.04
CA ASP A 157 -19.64 3.61 -8.07
C ASP A 157 -20.37 4.91 -7.63
N ASN A 158 -19.66 6.05 -7.74
CA ASN A 158 -20.16 7.38 -7.42
C ASN A 158 -19.57 8.44 -8.37
N ASN A 159 -19.84 9.72 -8.09
CA ASN A 159 -19.45 10.85 -8.94
C ASN A 159 -18.22 11.64 -8.43
N VAL A 160 -17.51 11.14 -7.44
CA VAL A 160 -16.28 11.77 -6.93
C VAL A 160 -15.11 11.30 -7.80
N ASP A 161 -14.32 12.24 -8.35
CA ASP A 161 -13.23 11.89 -9.26
C ASP A 161 -12.04 11.24 -8.53
N PHE A 162 -11.74 11.68 -7.30
CA PHE A 162 -10.58 11.22 -6.54
C PHE A 162 -10.90 9.94 -5.75
N GLN A 163 -9.91 9.05 -5.68
CA GLN A 163 -10.10 7.66 -5.33
C GLN A 163 -10.22 7.41 -3.83
N GLU A 164 -9.40 8.09 -3.00
CA GLU A 164 -9.30 7.81 -1.56
C GLU A 164 -9.16 9.08 -0.73
N PHE A 165 -9.90 9.12 0.40
CA PHE A 165 -9.83 10.17 1.40
C PHE A 165 -9.58 9.55 2.76
N MET A 166 -8.45 9.92 3.37
CA MET A 166 -7.88 9.23 4.52
C MET A 166 -7.77 10.14 5.73
N ILE A 167 -7.90 9.54 6.92
CA ILE A 167 -7.57 10.14 8.21
C ILE A 167 -6.27 9.55 8.76
N MET A 168 -5.50 10.39 9.44
CA MET A 168 -4.23 10.03 10.08
C MET A 168 -4.22 10.50 11.53
N PRO A 169 -4.25 9.61 12.52
CA PRO A 169 -4.32 9.93 13.97
C PRO A 169 -2.94 10.32 14.52
N VAL A 170 -2.38 11.43 14.03
CA VAL A 170 -1.00 11.85 14.34
C VAL A 170 -0.80 12.26 15.79
N GLY A 171 -1.87 12.67 16.49
CA GLY A 171 -1.84 13.08 17.90
C GLY A 171 -2.03 11.93 18.89
N ALA A 172 -2.27 10.70 18.44
CA ALA A 172 -2.49 9.58 19.33
C ALA A 172 -1.19 9.18 20.09
N PRO A 173 -1.31 8.72 21.35
CA PRO A 173 -0.12 8.37 22.13
C PRO A 173 0.44 6.97 21.84
N THR A 174 -0.38 6.05 21.33
CA THR A 174 -0.05 4.65 21.02
C THR A 174 -0.77 4.21 19.76
N PHE A 175 -0.36 3.10 19.16
CA PHE A 175 -1.07 2.54 18.01
C PHE A 175 -2.47 2.06 18.37
N ALA A 176 -2.65 1.43 19.53
CA ALA A 176 -3.96 0.99 20.01
C ALA A 176 -4.95 2.17 20.15
N GLU A 177 -4.51 3.30 20.71
CA GLU A 177 -5.33 4.52 20.79
C GLU A 177 -5.58 5.12 19.39
N ALA A 178 -4.60 5.13 18.51
CA ALA A 178 -4.75 5.56 17.14
C ALA A 178 -5.84 4.76 16.40
N LEU A 179 -5.83 3.43 16.54
CA LEU A 179 -6.85 2.56 15.95
C LEU A 179 -8.23 2.80 16.56
N ARG A 180 -8.33 2.96 17.88
CA ARG A 180 -9.58 3.30 18.58
C ARG A 180 -10.17 4.61 18.05
N TRP A 181 -9.37 5.67 18.00
CA TRP A 181 -9.80 7.00 17.50
C TRP A 181 -10.33 6.93 16.07
N CYS A 182 -9.59 6.24 15.19
CA CYS A 182 -10.02 6.06 13.80
C CYS A 182 -11.34 5.30 13.68
N THR A 183 -11.53 4.27 14.51
CA THR A 183 -12.77 3.48 14.54
C THR A 183 -13.97 4.33 15.01
N GLU A 184 -13.79 5.13 16.02
CA GLU A 184 -14.81 6.06 16.52
C GLU A 184 -15.21 7.08 15.45
N ILE A 185 -14.23 7.67 14.74
CA ILE A 185 -14.50 8.59 13.62
C ILE A 185 -15.22 7.87 12.49
N TYR A 186 -14.80 6.65 12.12
CA TYR A 186 -15.43 5.87 11.06
C TYR A 186 -16.93 5.64 11.35
N HIS A 187 -17.26 5.25 12.57
CA HIS A 187 -18.66 5.08 12.96
C HIS A 187 -19.42 6.42 13.05
N THR A 188 -18.78 7.49 13.49
CA THR A 188 -19.36 8.85 13.51
C THR A 188 -19.62 9.33 12.10
N LEU A 189 -18.68 9.11 11.14
CA LEU A 189 -18.86 9.45 9.73
C LEU A 189 -20.06 8.72 9.12
N LYS A 190 -20.22 7.42 9.42
CA LYS A 190 -21.40 6.67 9.01
C LYS A 190 -22.70 7.33 9.49
N GLY A 191 -22.69 7.75 10.75
CA GLY A 191 -23.85 8.44 11.37
C GLY A 191 -24.18 9.75 10.66
N VAL A 192 -23.20 10.64 10.47
CA VAL A 192 -23.43 11.97 9.86
C VAL A 192 -23.83 11.85 8.38
N LEU A 193 -23.27 10.91 7.63
CA LEU A 193 -23.68 10.63 6.25
C LEU A 193 -25.13 10.14 6.19
N SER A 194 -25.50 9.16 7.05
CA SER A 194 -26.86 8.62 7.10
C SER A 194 -27.90 9.64 7.52
N GLU A 195 -27.61 10.45 8.55
CA GLU A 195 -28.48 11.55 9.03
C GLU A 195 -28.75 12.60 7.93
N SER A 196 -27.79 12.77 7.01
CA SER A 196 -27.87 13.70 5.87
C SER A 196 -28.45 13.08 4.61
N GLY A 197 -28.87 11.80 4.65
CA GLY A 197 -29.50 11.09 3.53
C GLY A 197 -28.52 10.52 2.51
N HIS A 198 -27.22 10.51 2.81
CA HIS A 198 -26.21 9.88 1.95
C HIS A 198 -26.13 8.36 2.12
N ALA A 199 -25.72 7.68 1.04
CA ALA A 199 -25.44 6.26 1.10
C ALA A 199 -24.24 5.95 2.01
N THR A 200 -24.33 4.85 2.75
CA THR A 200 -23.26 4.33 3.63
C THR A 200 -22.81 2.94 3.23
N GLY A 201 -23.00 2.57 1.96
CA GLY A 201 -22.32 1.42 1.34
C GLY A 201 -20.82 1.69 1.27
N VAL A 202 -20.03 0.61 1.30
CA VAL A 202 -18.57 0.71 1.33
C VAL A 202 -17.95 0.20 0.03
N GLY A 203 -16.86 0.81 -0.37
CA GLY A 203 -16.01 0.39 -1.48
C GLY A 203 -15.12 -0.81 -1.13
N ASP A 204 -14.22 -1.15 -2.05
CA ASP A 204 -13.32 -2.31 -1.94
C ASP A 204 -12.40 -2.23 -0.73
N GLU A 205 -12.04 -1.05 -0.28
CA GLU A 205 -11.14 -0.81 0.85
C GLU A 205 -11.86 -0.47 2.16
N GLY A 206 -13.20 -0.53 2.17
CA GLY A 206 -14.03 -0.35 3.35
C GLY A 206 -14.43 1.12 3.62
N GLY A 207 -13.97 2.09 2.84
CA GLY A 207 -14.42 3.48 2.91
C GLY A 207 -15.85 3.64 2.38
N PHE A 208 -16.61 4.62 2.90
CA PHE A 208 -17.96 4.92 2.42
C PHE A 208 -17.91 5.54 1.01
N ALA A 209 -18.94 5.29 0.22
CA ALA A 209 -19.00 5.68 -1.19
C ALA A 209 -20.26 6.53 -1.53
N PRO A 210 -20.49 7.68 -0.89
CA PRO A 210 -21.61 8.54 -1.22
C PRO A 210 -21.41 9.27 -2.55
N ASN A 211 -22.52 9.67 -3.21
CA ASN A 211 -22.47 10.71 -4.24
C ASN A 211 -22.32 12.07 -3.59
N LEU A 212 -21.33 12.85 -4.02
CA LEU A 212 -21.02 14.19 -3.52
C LEU A 212 -20.93 15.18 -4.68
N GLN A 213 -20.88 16.47 -4.40
CA GLN A 213 -20.98 17.51 -5.45
C GLN A 213 -19.61 17.99 -5.95
N THR A 214 -18.59 17.90 -5.11
CA THR A 214 -17.22 18.33 -5.43
C THR A 214 -16.21 17.37 -4.82
N ASN A 215 -14.99 17.38 -5.36
CA ASN A 215 -13.88 16.58 -4.82
C ASN A 215 -13.33 17.11 -3.46
N ALA A 216 -13.75 18.29 -3.02
CA ALA A 216 -13.43 18.83 -1.70
C ALA A 216 -14.45 18.40 -0.62
N GLU A 217 -15.69 18.10 -1.00
CA GLU A 217 -16.78 17.77 -0.07
C GLU A 217 -16.49 16.54 0.81
N PRO A 218 -15.78 15.49 0.35
CA PRO A 218 -15.34 14.40 1.21
C PRO A 218 -14.63 14.88 2.49
N PHE A 219 -13.72 15.85 2.37
CA PHE A 219 -13.01 16.40 3.53
C PHE A 219 -13.93 17.17 4.48
N GLU A 220 -14.96 17.84 3.97
CA GLU A 220 -15.96 18.52 4.82
C GLU A 220 -16.75 17.50 5.66
N TRP A 221 -17.09 16.34 5.10
CA TRP A 221 -17.75 15.26 5.83
C TRP A 221 -16.83 14.60 6.85
N ILE A 222 -15.57 14.40 6.49
CA ILE A 222 -14.55 13.86 7.40
C ILE A 222 -14.34 14.83 8.57
N GLU A 223 -14.17 16.13 8.30
CA GLU A 223 -13.96 17.16 9.32
C GLU A 223 -15.13 17.21 10.32
N ARG A 224 -16.37 17.21 9.83
CA ARG A 224 -17.58 17.11 10.68
C ARG A 224 -17.58 15.86 11.56
N ALA A 225 -17.13 14.72 11.03
CA ALA A 225 -17.07 13.48 11.79
C ALA A 225 -15.98 13.53 12.87
N VAL A 226 -14.79 14.08 12.56
CA VAL A 226 -13.68 14.29 13.48
C VAL A 226 -14.11 15.19 14.64
N GLU A 227 -14.69 16.35 14.35
CA GLU A 227 -15.20 17.30 15.35
C GLU A 227 -16.36 16.71 16.19
N LYS A 228 -17.33 16.03 15.55
CA LYS A 228 -18.47 15.40 16.26
C LYS A 228 -17.99 14.26 17.17
N ALA A 229 -16.89 13.59 16.83
CA ALA A 229 -16.26 12.58 17.69
C ALA A 229 -15.43 13.18 18.84
N GLY A 230 -15.24 14.51 18.87
CA GLY A 230 -14.54 15.23 19.94
C GLY A 230 -13.04 15.39 19.71
N PHE A 231 -12.55 15.19 18.50
CA PHE A 231 -11.15 15.38 18.11
C PHE A 231 -10.95 16.70 17.35
N VAL A 232 -9.70 17.15 17.28
CA VAL A 232 -9.32 18.44 16.69
C VAL A 232 -8.59 18.23 15.38
N PRO A 233 -9.20 18.63 14.21
CA PRO A 233 -8.51 18.63 12.91
C PRO A 233 -7.22 19.46 12.97
N GLY A 234 -6.16 18.97 12.32
CA GLY A 234 -4.85 19.64 12.31
C GLY A 234 -4.01 19.45 13.58
N THR A 235 -4.55 18.79 14.61
CA THR A 235 -3.84 18.51 15.88
C THR A 235 -3.86 17.01 16.21
N ASP A 236 -5.07 16.47 16.43
CA ASP A 236 -5.25 15.04 16.71
C ASP A 236 -5.19 14.24 15.41
N PHE A 237 -5.77 14.79 14.35
CA PHE A 237 -5.84 14.20 13.02
C PHE A 237 -5.34 15.14 11.93
N MET A 238 -4.49 14.61 11.07
CA MET A 238 -4.25 15.15 9.74
C MET A 238 -5.01 14.32 8.70
N TYR A 239 -5.13 14.84 7.48
CA TYR A 239 -5.77 14.14 6.37
C TYR A 239 -4.76 13.75 5.32
N ALA A 240 -5.11 12.70 4.56
CA ALA A 240 -4.38 12.31 3.38
C ALA A 240 -5.36 11.96 2.26
N MET A 241 -4.88 11.93 1.04
CA MET A 241 -5.66 11.51 -0.11
C MET A 241 -4.81 10.80 -1.15
N ASP A 242 -5.50 10.00 -1.95
CA ASP A 242 -5.00 9.43 -3.19
C ASP A 242 -5.99 9.78 -4.30
N PRO A 243 -5.71 10.80 -5.11
CA PRO A 243 -6.54 11.15 -6.26
C PRO A 243 -6.39 10.18 -7.44
N ALA A 244 -5.32 9.38 -7.51
CA ALA A 244 -5.00 8.47 -8.62
C ALA A 244 -5.14 9.18 -9.98
N THR A 245 -4.45 10.31 -10.16
CA THR A 245 -4.70 11.23 -11.30
C THR A 245 -4.35 10.66 -12.65
N SER A 246 -3.58 9.57 -12.74
CA SER A 246 -3.35 8.83 -13.99
C SER A 246 -4.67 8.38 -14.63
N GLU A 247 -5.70 8.05 -13.83
CA GLU A 247 -7.05 7.67 -14.28
C GLU A 247 -7.83 8.85 -14.90
N CYS A 248 -7.50 10.08 -14.50
CA CYS A 248 -8.10 11.31 -15.02
C CYS A 248 -7.28 11.92 -16.17
N PHE A 249 -6.10 11.38 -16.48
CA PHE A 249 -5.19 11.96 -17.46
C PHE A 249 -5.51 11.48 -18.88
N ASN A 250 -5.76 12.43 -19.78
CA ASN A 250 -5.95 12.15 -21.20
C ASN A 250 -4.61 12.24 -21.94
N LYS A 251 -4.04 11.07 -22.27
CA LYS A 251 -2.72 10.97 -22.97
C LYS A 251 -2.69 11.67 -24.34
N GLN A 252 -3.85 11.93 -24.98
CA GLN A 252 -3.92 12.60 -26.29
C GLN A 252 -3.86 14.11 -26.17
N THR A 253 -4.50 14.68 -25.14
CA THR A 253 -4.55 16.14 -24.93
C THR A 253 -3.48 16.64 -23.98
N GLY A 254 -2.91 15.77 -23.14
CA GLY A 254 -2.00 16.14 -22.07
C GLY A 254 -2.71 16.85 -20.90
N LEU A 255 -4.00 16.67 -20.73
CA LEU A 255 -4.82 17.35 -19.73
C LEU A 255 -5.49 16.36 -18.77
N TYR A 256 -5.81 16.84 -17.57
CA TYR A 256 -6.54 16.11 -16.53
C TYR A 256 -8.04 16.45 -16.62
N GLU A 257 -8.87 15.43 -16.80
CA GLU A 257 -10.33 15.55 -16.95
C GLU A 257 -11.04 15.16 -15.66
N LEU A 258 -11.38 16.13 -14.80
CA LEU A 258 -12.17 15.95 -13.60
C LEU A 258 -13.65 15.95 -13.97
N LYS A 259 -14.18 14.77 -14.31
CA LYS A 259 -15.55 14.61 -14.86
C LYS A 259 -16.64 14.96 -13.86
N GLY A 260 -16.43 14.62 -12.58
CA GLY A 260 -17.35 14.93 -11.49
C GLY A 260 -17.51 16.43 -11.28
N GLU A 261 -16.44 17.22 -11.46
CA GLU A 261 -16.47 18.68 -11.37
C GLU A 261 -16.69 19.36 -12.74
N GLY A 262 -16.65 18.63 -13.85
CA GLY A 262 -16.77 19.21 -15.18
C GLY A 262 -15.60 20.13 -15.56
N ARG A 263 -14.39 19.86 -15.07
CA ARG A 263 -13.19 20.65 -15.27
C ARG A 263 -12.15 19.88 -16.08
N THR A 264 -11.40 20.62 -16.88
CA THR A 264 -10.21 20.09 -17.59
C THR A 264 -9.04 20.99 -17.24
N LEU A 265 -7.95 20.41 -16.75
CA LEU A 265 -6.82 21.13 -16.13
C LEU A 265 -5.50 20.66 -16.74
N SER A 266 -4.56 21.60 -16.91
CA SER A 266 -3.15 21.33 -17.18
C SER A 266 -2.43 20.89 -15.88
N SER A 267 -1.17 20.42 -15.98
CA SER A 267 -0.34 20.10 -14.82
C SER A 267 -0.17 21.30 -13.88
N ASP A 268 0.05 22.49 -14.41
CA ASP A 268 0.19 23.72 -13.60
C ASP A 268 -1.12 24.07 -12.88
N GLU A 269 -2.28 23.94 -13.53
CA GLU A 269 -3.58 24.15 -12.92
C GLU A 269 -3.92 23.07 -11.88
N MET A 270 -3.43 21.83 -12.03
CA MET A 270 -3.51 20.81 -10.98
C MET A 270 -2.65 21.17 -9.78
N ILE A 271 -1.45 21.74 -9.96
CA ILE A 271 -0.61 22.23 -8.86
C ILE A 271 -1.33 23.34 -8.08
N ASP A 272 -1.98 24.27 -8.76
CA ASP A 272 -2.80 25.31 -8.12
C ASP A 272 -4.00 24.69 -7.36
N TYR A 273 -4.61 23.67 -7.94
CA TYR A 273 -5.73 22.95 -7.29
C TYR A 273 -5.28 22.32 -5.96
N TRP A 274 -4.15 21.58 -5.96
CA TRP A 274 -3.59 21.00 -4.73
C TRP A 274 -3.20 22.07 -3.71
N SER A 275 -2.60 23.17 -4.17
CA SER A 275 -2.20 24.28 -3.31
C SER A 275 -3.40 24.87 -2.56
N GLN A 276 -4.53 25.08 -3.25
CA GLN A 276 -5.78 25.57 -2.64
C GLN A 276 -6.38 24.55 -1.65
N LEU A 277 -6.30 23.27 -1.95
CA LEU A 277 -6.87 22.22 -1.11
C LEU A 277 -6.12 22.07 0.23
N ILE A 278 -4.78 22.09 0.20
CA ILE A 278 -3.95 22.05 1.43
C ILE A 278 -4.00 23.34 2.25
N GLU A 279 -4.38 24.48 1.67
CA GLU A 279 -4.66 25.71 2.42
C GLU A 279 -5.98 25.66 3.16
N ARG A 280 -6.94 24.88 2.66
CA ARG A 280 -8.29 24.78 3.21
C ARG A 280 -8.43 23.71 4.28
N PHE A 281 -7.75 22.57 4.12
CA PHE A 281 -7.85 21.41 5.00
C PHE A 281 -6.46 21.01 5.53
N PRO A 282 -6.36 20.39 6.72
CA PRO A 282 -5.09 19.94 7.27
C PRO A 282 -4.59 18.66 6.56
N ILE A 283 -4.42 18.73 5.22
CA ILE A 283 -3.89 17.65 4.41
C ILE A 283 -2.37 17.64 4.53
N ILE A 284 -1.82 16.51 4.98
CA ILE A 284 -0.39 16.32 5.18
C ILE A 284 0.25 15.42 4.12
N SER A 285 -0.56 14.66 3.36
CA SER A 285 -0.06 13.71 2.35
C SER A 285 -1.01 13.62 1.17
N ILE A 286 -0.46 13.69 -0.05
CA ILE A 286 -1.18 13.47 -1.31
C ILE A 286 -0.37 12.47 -2.14
N GLU A 287 -1.03 11.37 -2.52
CA GLU A 287 -0.48 10.32 -3.39
C GLU A 287 -0.87 10.61 -4.84
N ASP A 288 -0.01 10.26 -5.78
CA ASP A 288 -0.22 10.35 -7.24
C ASP A 288 -0.98 11.60 -7.72
N CYS A 289 -0.43 12.74 -7.31
CA CYS A 289 -0.97 14.08 -7.64
C CYS A 289 -1.03 14.38 -9.14
N LEU A 290 -0.16 13.75 -9.93
CA LEU A 290 -0.05 13.90 -11.38
C LEU A 290 0.20 12.54 -12.02
N ALA A 291 -0.01 12.43 -13.33
CA ALA A 291 0.17 11.18 -14.08
C ALA A 291 1.60 10.63 -13.97
N GLU A 292 1.72 9.31 -14.04
CA GLU A 292 2.95 8.52 -13.79
C GLU A 292 4.16 8.84 -14.69
N GLU A 293 3.93 9.50 -15.84
CA GLU A 293 4.99 9.94 -16.77
C GLU A 293 5.10 11.47 -16.90
N ASP A 294 4.35 12.23 -16.12
CA ASP A 294 4.44 13.71 -16.09
C ASP A 294 5.60 14.17 -15.17
N TRP A 295 6.82 13.74 -15.48
CA TRP A 295 8.02 14.00 -14.67
C TRP A 295 8.32 15.48 -14.46
N ASP A 296 8.11 16.32 -15.48
CA ASP A 296 8.30 17.77 -15.40
C ASP A 296 7.24 18.40 -14.47
N GLY A 297 5.98 17.98 -14.60
CA GLY A 297 4.91 18.38 -13.69
C GLY A 297 5.20 17.99 -12.26
N TRP A 298 5.65 16.74 -12.01
CA TRP A 298 6.04 16.27 -10.68
C TRP A 298 7.19 17.08 -10.06
N SER A 299 8.21 17.43 -10.85
CA SER A 299 9.33 18.29 -10.37
C SER A 299 8.83 19.70 -10.01
N ASN A 300 7.92 20.27 -10.82
CA ASN A 300 7.32 21.57 -10.55
C ASN A 300 6.42 21.53 -9.30
N LEU A 301 5.58 20.50 -9.17
CA LEU A 301 4.73 20.25 -8.02
C LEU A 301 5.56 20.16 -6.72
N THR A 302 6.61 19.34 -6.73
CA THR A 302 7.48 19.14 -5.57
C THR A 302 8.14 20.45 -5.15
N ARG A 303 8.58 21.27 -6.11
CA ARG A 303 9.14 22.60 -5.83
C ARG A 303 8.11 23.55 -5.24
N ALA A 304 6.85 23.46 -5.69
CA ALA A 304 5.79 24.38 -5.27
C ALA A 304 5.28 24.08 -3.85
N ILE A 305 5.00 22.80 -3.53
CA ILE A 305 4.33 22.43 -2.27
C ILE A 305 5.02 21.29 -1.49
N GLY A 306 6.08 20.69 -2.00
CA GLY A 306 6.73 19.54 -1.35
C GLY A 306 7.37 19.82 0.03
N ASN A 307 7.51 21.09 0.42
CA ASN A 307 7.92 21.48 1.77
C ASN A 307 6.74 21.67 2.75
N LYS A 308 5.50 21.63 2.23
CA LYS A 308 4.25 21.79 3.02
C LYS A 308 3.50 20.48 3.17
N VAL A 309 3.63 19.56 2.21
CA VAL A 309 2.87 18.32 2.13
C VAL A 309 3.75 17.17 1.64
N GLN A 310 3.50 15.97 2.14
CA GLN A 310 4.08 14.75 1.61
C GLN A 310 3.49 14.46 0.23
N LEU A 311 4.35 14.26 -0.77
CA LEU A 311 4.00 13.89 -2.13
C LEU A 311 4.46 12.46 -2.38
N VAL A 312 3.50 11.54 -2.39
CA VAL A 312 3.78 10.11 -2.49
C VAL A 312 3.70 9.66 -3.94
N GLY A 313 4.72 8.96 -4.41
CA GLY A 313 4.70 8.30 -5.71
C GLY A 313 4.32 6.82 -5.54
N ASP A 314 3.14 6.43 -6.06
CA ASP A 314 2.68 5.07 -6.24
C ASP A 314 2.96 4.62 -7.69
N ASP A 315 2.10 4.97 -8.64
CA ASP A 315 2.29 4.65 -10.07
C ASP A 315 3.56 5.30 -10.64
N LEU A 316 3.95 6.45 -10.08
CA LEU A 316 5.21 7.13 -10.44
C LEU A 316 6.43 6.22 -10.25
N PHE A 317 6.50 5.48 -9.15
CA PHE A 317 7.68 4.68 -8.76
C PHE A 317 7.47 3.16 -8.87
N VAL A 318 6.26 2.67 -8.74
CA VAL A 318 5.85 1.25 -8.75
C VAL A 318 6.79 0.34 -7.92
N THR A 319 7.23 0.83 -6.76
CA THR A 319 8.21 0.16 -5.88
C THR A 319 9.52 -0.19 -6.60
N ASN A 320 9.78 0.41 -7.77
CA ASN A 320 10.94 0.12 -8.62
C ASN A 320 12.09 1.08 -8.31
N LYS A 321 13.22 0.53 -7.85
CA LYS A 321 14.42 1.29 -7.48
C LYS A 321 14.90 2.22 -8.60
N THR A 322 14.89 1.77 -9.87
CA THR A 322 15.36 2.57 -11.00
C THR A 322 14.46 3.79 -11.26
N ARG A 323 13.12 3.61 -11.15
CA ARG A 323 12.18 4.72 -11.27
C ARG A 323 12.30 5.69 -10.09
N LEU A 324 12.50 5.17 -8.88
CA LEU A 324 12.75 5.99 -7.70
C LEU A 324 14.03 6.82 -7.85
N GLU A 325 15.13 6.22 -8.29
CA GLU A 325 16.40 6.92 -8.57
C GLU A 325 16.21 8.04 -9.60
N LYS A 326 15.46 7.79 -10.68
CA LYS A 326 15.07 8.83 -11.65
C LYS A 326 14.30 9.98 -10.99
N GLY A 327 13.32 9.67 -10.13
CA GLY A 327 12.56 10.70 -9.41
C GLY A 327 13.44 11.53 -8.47
N ILE A 328 14.36 10.87 -7.77
CA ILE A 328 15.34 11.54 -6.91
C ILE A 328 16.22 12.52 -7.71
N GLU A 329 16.74 12.08 -8.86
CA GLU A 329 17.55 12.93 -9.75
C GLU A 329 16.77 14.14 -10.28
N LEU A 330 15.50 13.98 -10.59
CA LEU A 330 14.62 15.03 -11.09
C LEU A 330 14.02 15.92 -9.97
N GLY A 331 14.13 15.52 -8.70
CA GLY A 331 13.49 16.19 -7.58
C GLY A 331 11.96 16.05 -7.61
N ALA A 332 11.46 14.91 -8.05
CA ALA A 332 10.04 14.56 -8.17
C ALA A 332 9.56 13.77 -6.97
N ALA A 333 8.47 14.18 -6.32
CA ALA A 333 7.92 13.63 -5.08
C ALA A 333 8.87 13.79 -3.87
N ASN A 334 8.49 13.27 -2.71
CA ASN A 334 9.30 13.23 -1.48
C ASN A 334 8.99 12.00 -0.60
N ALA A 335 8.15 11.08 -1.10
CA ALA A 335 7.83 9.83 -0.43
C ALA A 335 7.60 8.71 -1.45
N LEU A 336 7.95 7.48 -1.06
CA LEU A 336 7.70 6.24 -1.80
C LEU A 336 6.50 5.51 -1.21
N LEU A 337 5.54 5.11 -2.05
CA LEU A 337 4.60 4.06 -1.70
C LEU A 337 5.22 2.71 -2.02
N MET A 338 5.29 1.81 -1.04
CA MET A 338 5.85 0.47 -1.21
C MET A 338 4.71 -0.56 -1.25
N LYS A 339 4.59 -1.24 -2.37
CA LYS A 339 3.68 -2.38 -2.59
C LYS A 339 4.50 -3.60 -3.03
N VAL A 340 4.58 -4.63 -2.21
CA VAL A 340 5.46 -5.80 -2.46
C VAL A 340 5.21 -6.49 -3.81
N ASN A 341 3.97 -6.49 -4.28
CA ASN A 341 3.62 -7.16 -5.54
C ASN A 341 3.87 -6.31 -6.80
N GLN A 342 4.12 -5.00 -6.68
CA GLN A 342 4.50 -4.16 -7.81
C GLN A 342 5.87 -4.51 -8.38
N ILE A 343 6.77 -5.01 -7.53
CA ILE A 343 8.12 -5.43 -7.91
C ILE A 343 8.31 -6.95 -7.85
N GLY A 344 7.66 -7.63 -6.91
CA GLY A 344 7.49 -9.09 -6.90
C GLY A 344 8.53 -9.90 -6.13
N THR A 345 9.41 -9.27 -5.34
CA THR A 345 10.23 -9.95 -4.31
C THR A 345 10.35 -9.08 -3.06
N LEU A 346 10.59 -9.73 -1.92
CA LEU A 346 10.88 -9.05 -0.66
C LEU A 346 12.19 -8.26 -0.75
N THR A 347 13.24 -8.83 -1.33
CA THR A 347 14.55 -8.18 -1.49
C THR A 347 14.45 -6.88 -2.29
N GLU A 348 13.81 -6.89 -3.46
CA GLU A 348 13.66 -5.68 -4.28
C GLU A 348 12.81 -4.62 -3.57
N SER A 349 11.76 -5.03 -2.85
CA SER A 349 10.93 -4.13 -2.04
C SER A 349 11.74 -3.43 -0.95
N LEU A 350 12.54 -4.18 -0.18
CA LEU A 350 13.42 -3.62 0.86
C LEU A 350 14.55 -2.76 0.26
N GLU A 351 15.06 -3.08 -0.93
CA GLU A 351 16.04 -2.24 -1.63
C GLU A 351 15.48 -0.90 -2.09
N ALA A 352 14.24 -0.89 -2.58
CA ALA A 352 13.55 0.37 -2.92
C ALA A 352 13.36 1.24 -1.67
N MET A 353 12.90 0.64 -0.55
CA MET A 353 12.75 1.33 0.73
C MET A 353 14.08 1.87 1.27
N ALA A 354 15.15 1.08 1.26
CA ALA A 354 16.47 1.52 1.69
C ALA A 354 17.04 2.65 0.81
N THR A 355 16.69 2.65 -0.47
CA THR A 355 17.05 3.74 -1.38
C THR A 355 16.27 5.02 -1.03
N ALA A 356 14.95 4.92 -0.81
CA ALA A 356 14.12 6.05 -0.36
C ALA A 356 14.69 6.68 0.92
N GLU A 357 14.97 5.88 1.94
CA GLU A 357 15.53 6.34 3.22
C GLU A 357 16.87 7.07 3.04
N ARG A 358 17.78 6.49 2.24
CA ARG A 358 19.11 7.06 1.99
C ARG A 358 19.05 8.47 1.41
N TYR A 359 18.05 8.74 0.59
CA TYR A 359 17.86 10.03 -0.07
C TYR A 359 16.84 10.94 0.62
N GLY A 360 16.38 10.55 1.82
CA GLY A 360 15.48 11.36 2.64
C GLY A 360 14.02 11.38 2.19
N TYR A 361 13.62 10.42 1.35
CA TYR A 361 12.22 10.20 1.02
C TYR A 361 11.53 9.47 2.16
N ALA A 362 10.34 9.94 2.53
CA ALA A 362 9.48 9.19 3.44
C ALA A 362 8.99 7.90 2.78
N GLN A 363 8.44 7.00 3.59
CA GLN A 363 8.00 5.69 3.11
C GLN A 363 6.61 5.39 3.64
N VAL A 364 5.75 4.85 2.78
CA VAL A 364 4.43 4.35 3.14
C VAL A 364 4.36 2.89 2.70
N VAL A 365 4.17 1.98 3.64
CA VAL A 365 3.92 0.57 3.32
C VAL A 365 2.44 0.40 3.01
N SER A 366 2.12 -0.18 1.86
CA SER A 366 0.76 -0.18 1.34
C SER A 366 0.22 -1.57 1.01
N HIS A 367 -1.08 -1.71 1.19
CA HIS A 367 -1.90 -2.81 0.69
C HIS A 367 -2.19 -2.67 -0.82
N ARG A 368 -3.05 -3.55 -1.33
CA ARG A 368 -3.70 -3.43 -2.63
C ARG A 368 -5.24 -3.41 -2.47
N SER A 369 -5.96 -3.04 -3.54
CA SER A 369 -7.43 -3.08 -3.54
C SER A 369 -7.98 -4.50 -3.39
N GLY A 370 -7.35 -5.50 -4.00
CA GLY A 370 -7.62 -6.93 -3.78
C GLY A 370 -6.68 -7.52 -2.74
N GLU A 371 -7.09 -7.54 -1.49
CA GLU A 371 -6.33 -8.05 -0.36
C GLU A 371 -6.79 -9.44 0.08
N THR A 372 -6.06 -10.00 1.03
CA THR A 372 -6.33 -11.29 1.67
C THR A 372 -6.17 -11.15 3.17
N GLU A 373 -6.29 -12.25 3.93
CA GLU A 373 -5.97 -12.27 5.35
C GLU A 373 -4.46 -12.20 5.66
N ASP A 374 -3.58 -12.21 4.65
CA ASP A 374 -2.13 -12.07 4.85
C ASP A 374 -1.77 -10.75 5.54
N THR A 375 -0.85 -10.81 6.50
CA THR A 375 -0.45 -9.67 7.33
C THR A 375 1.00 -9.23 7.14
N THR A 376 1.69 -9.74 6.14
CA THR A 376 3.14 -9.52 5.93
C THR A 376 3.51 -8.05 5.90
N ILE A 377 2.66 -7.18 5.30
CA ILE A 377 2.94 -5.74 5.25
C ILE A 377 2.94 -5.06 6.63
N ALA A 378 2.20 -5.61 7.61
CA ALA A 378 2.24 -5.12 8.99
C ALA A 378 3.58 -5.45 9.67
N ASP A 379 4.14 -6.60 9.37
CA ASP A 379 5.49 -6.96 9.84
C ASP A 379 6.57 -6.14 9.12
N ILE A 380 6.46 -5.93 7.82
CA ILE A 380 7.42 -5.13 7.02
C ILE A 380 7.49 -3.68 7.52
N VAL A 381 6.35 -3.03 7.78
CA VAL A 381 6.33 -1.62 8.19
C VAL A 381 7.03 -1.41 9.54
N VAL A 382 6.89 -2.36 10.47
CA VAL A 382 7.60 -2.30 11.76
C VAL A 382 9.06 -2.70 11.60
N ALA A 383 9.36 -3.73 10.80
CA ALA A 383 10.73 -4.17 10.52
C ALA A 383 11.61 -3.03 9.98
N THR A 384 11.06 -2.21 9.11
CA THR A 384 11.79 -1.11 8.44
C THR A 384 11.69 0.22 9.19
N ASN A 385 10.89 0.31 10.27
CA ASN A 385 10.54 1.57 10.93
C ASN A 385 10.05 2.66 9.94
N ALA A 386 9.35 2.26 8.88
CA ALA A 386 8.88 3.18 7.83
C ALA A 386 7.94 4.28 8.36
N GLY A 387 7.28 4.01 9.48
CA GLY A 387 6.47 4.96 10.23
C GLY A 387 5.09 5.25 9.66
N GLN A 388 4.73 4.72 8.47
CA GLN A 388 3.42 4.92 7.86
C GLN A 388 2.92 3.62 7.21
N ILE A 389 1.61 3.35 7.34
CA ILE A 389 0.94 2.24 6.66
C ILE A 389 -0.39 2.69 6.04
N LYS A 390 -0.61 2.35 4.78
CA LYS A 390 -1.86 2.54 4.04
C LYS A 390 -2.48 1.17 3.83
N THR A 391 -3.54 0.83 4.61
CA THR A 391 -4.17 -0.49 4.52
C THR A 391 -5.68 -0.47 4.68
N GLY A 392 -6.35 0.59 4.16
CA GLY A 392 -7.79 0.73 4.05
C GLY A 392 -8.47 1.20 5.34
N ALA A 393 -9.79 1.07 5.38
CA ALA A 393 -10.63 1.46 6.52
C ALA A 393 -10.51 0.47 7.69
N PRO A 394 -10.95 0.86 8.92
CA PRO A 394 -11.05 -0.07 10.06
C PRO A 394 -12.26 -0.99 9.92
N CYS A 395 -12.47 -1.54 8.75
CA CYS A 395 -13.61 -2.36 8.33
C CYS A 395 -13.15 -3.35 7.26
N ARG A 396 -13.84 -4.50 7.13
CA ARG A 396 -13.48 -5.65 6.29
C ARG A 396 -12.25 -6.40 6.83
N THR A 397 -12.37 -7.73 6.94
CA THR A 397 -11.35 -8.58 7.58
C THR A 397 -9.99 -8.52 6.90
N ASP A 398 -9.98 -8.40 5.57
CA ASP A 398 -8.78 -8.24 4.75
C ASP A 398 -7.94 -6.99 5.12
N ARG A 399 -8.58 -5.93 5.62
CA ARG A 399 -7.94 -4.71 6.12
C ARG A 399 -7.62 -4.83 7.61
N VAL A 400 -8.62 -5.19 8.40
CA VAL A 400 -8.52 -5.30 9.85
C VAL A 400 -7.48 -6.32 10.30
N ALA A 401 -7.20 -7.36 9.50
CA ALA A 401 -6.14 -8.33 9.78
C ALA A 401 -4.77 -7.66 9.99
N LYS A 402 -4.42 -6.66 9.15
CA LYS A 402 -3.16 -5.92 9.25
C LYS A 402 -3.12 -5.07 10.52
N TYR A 403 -4.22 -4.36 10.83
CA TYR A 403 -4.32 -3.57 12.06
C TYR A 403 -4.25 -4.46 13.31
N ASN A 404 -4.92 -5.61 13.31
CA ASN A 404 -4.83 -6.57 14.40
C ASN A 404 -3.41 -7.14 14.57
N GLN A 405 -2.67 -7.33 13.47
CA GLN A 405 -1.26 -7.75 13.55
C GLN A 405 -0.40 -6.65 14.18
N LEU A 406 -0.61 -5.39 13.84
CA LEU A 406 0.10 -4.27 14.47
C LEU A 406 -0.20 -4.16 15.97
N LEU A 407 -1.45 -4.42 16.41
CA LEU A 407 -1.77 -4.50 17.84
C LEU A 407 -1.01 -5.62 18.55
N ARG A 408 -0.88 -6.82 17.92
CA ARG A 408 -0.08 -7.92 18.49
C ARG A 408 1.38 -7.55 18.60
N ILE A 409 1.93 -6.87 17.58
CA ILE A 409 3.32 -6.39 17.58
C ILE A 409 3.53 -5.33 18.68
N GLU A 410 2.58 -4.39 18.86
CA GLU A 410 2.63 -3.40 19.93
C GLU A 410 2.63 -4.07 21.31
N ASP A 411 1.76 -5.06 21.52
CA ASP A 411 1.67 -5.83 22.76
C ASP A 411 2.97 -6.63 23.05
N GLU A 412 3.55 -7.24 22.00
CA GLU A 412 4.81 -7.99 22.12
C GLU A 412 6.01 -7.06 22.43
N LEU A 413 6.05 -5.87 21.85
CA LEU A 413 7.10 -4.88 22.12
C LEU A 413 6.96 -4.23 23.50
N GLY A 414 5.74 -4.12 24.03
CA GLY A 414 5.46 -3.50 25.32
C GLY A 414 6.03 -2.09 25.41
N ASP A 415 6.78 -1.80 26.46
CA ASP A 415 7.38 -0.45 26.70
C ASP A 415 8.42 -0.05 25.64
N ALA A 416 8.90 -0.97 24.81
CA ALA A 416 9.80 -0.66 23.70
C ALA A 416 9.08 -0.13 22.46
N ALA A 417 7.76 -0.30 22.36
CA ALA A 417 6.98 0.20 21.26
C ALA A 417 7.01 1.73 21.19
N THR A 418 7.20 2.26 20.00
CA THR A 418 7.14 3.71 19.73
C THR A 418 6.13 3.96 18.63
N TYR A 419 5.09 4.76 18.92
CA TYR A 419 4.14 5.17 17.89
C TYR A 419 4.71 6.32 17.06
N ALA A 420 4.65 6.21 15.73
CA ALA A 420 5.28 7.16 14.82
C ALA A 420 4.67 8.57 14.89
N GLY A 421 3.34 8.70 14.99
CA GLY A 421 2.65 10.00 15.04
C GLY A 421 3.11 10.93 13.92
N MET A 422 3.60 12.12 14.27
CA MET A 422 4.12 13.12 13.32
C MET A 422 5.57 12.87 12.86
N SER A 423 6.26 11.87 13.40
CA SER A 423 7.70 11.68 13.10
C SER A 423 8.03 11.43 11.62
N PRO A 424 7.18 10.79 10.80
CA PRO A 424 7.47 10.60 9.37
C PRO A 424 7.49 11.92 8.58
N PHE A 425 6.83 12.97 9.09
CA PHE A 425 6.62 14.27 8.41
C PHE A 425 7.60 15.36 8.85
N ARG A 426 8.66 15.02 9.60
CA ARG A 426 9.65 15.99 10.11
C ARG A 426 10.41 16.77 9.03
N PHE A 427 10.34 16.36 7.78
CA PHE A 427 10.93 17.07 6.64
C PHE A 427 10.03 18.22 6.15
N LEU A 428 8.75 18.25 6.50
CA LEU A 428 7.83 19.36 6.23
C LEU A 428 8.16 20.56 7.13
N ARG A 429 8.00 21.78 6.61
CA ARG A 429 8.37 23.03 7.29
C ARG A 429 7.22 24.03 7.33
#